data_501f6c305f7058d2f54431d04b624281
#
_entry.id   501f6c305f7058d2f54431d04b624281
#
_cell.length_a   1.000
_cell.length_b   1.000
_cell.length_c   1.000
_cell.angle_alpha   90.00
_cell.angle_beta   90.00
_cell.angle_gamma   90.00
#
_symmetry.space_group_name_H-M   'P 1'
#
loop_
_entity.id
_entity.type
_entity.pdbx_description
1 polymer ?
#
loop_
_entity_poly.entity_id
_entity_poly.type
_entity_poly.pdbx_seq_one_letter_code
_entity_poly.pdbx_strand_id
1 'polypeptide(L)'
;MNRERAIIEDWYPVRLAPRDGTPVILWIEDEEALPAYPVTVGVWGTDDMMGLGHWRVFGDRYGTHIYFDRHVIGWRPLPRINRV
;
A
#
# COMPACT_ATOMS: atom_id res chain seq x y z
N MET A 1 -12.63 14.49 -19.39
CA MET A 1 -11.67 14.71 -18.40
C MET A 1 -11.49 13.52 -17.51
N ASN A 2 -10.32 13.28 -17.23
CA ASN A 2 -10.01 12.01 -16.67
C ASN A 2 -9.39 12.18 -15.29
N ARG A 3 -10.24 12.22 -14.29
CA ARG A 3 -9.78 12.40 -12.93
C ARG A 3 -8.89 11.27 -12.45
N GLU A 4 -9.23 10.06 -12.91
CA GLU A 4 -8.45 8.91 -12.51
C GLU A 4 -7.04 9.01 -13.01
N ARG A 5 -6.88 9.51 -14.23
CA ARG A 5 -5.55 9.64 -14.78
C ARG A 5 -4.73 10.63 -13.97
N ALA A 6 -5.32 11.74 -13.57
CA ALA A 6 -4.60 12.70 -12.77
C ALA A 6 -4.16 12.11 -11.45
N ILE A 7 -5.03 11.31 -10.81
CA ILE A 7 -4.66 10.67 -9.55
C ILE A 7 -3.53 9.68 -9.76
N ILE A 8 -3.61 8.89 -10.83
CA ILE A 8 -2.60 7.88 -11.10
C ILE A 8 -1.25 8.53 -11.36
N GLU A 9 -1.24 9.68 -12.00
CA GLU A 9 0.02 10.36 -12.28
C GLU A 9 0.75 10.80 -11.03
N ASP A 10 0.01 10.97 -9.93
CA ASP A 10 0.63 11.37 -8.68
C ASP A 10 1.16 10.19 -7.88
N TRP A 11 0.98 8.98 -8.37
CA TRP A 11 1.35 7.78 -7.64
C TRP A 11 2.41 7.02 -8.41
N TYR A 12 3.31 6.40 -7.68
CA TYR A 12 4.37 5.59 -8.29
C TYR A 12 3.87 4.17 -8.51
N PRO A 13 4.39 3.48 -9.53
CA PRO A 13 3.98 2.09 -9.75
C PRO A 13 4.44 1.19 -8.62
N VAL A 14 3.61 0.22 -8.27
CA VAL A 14 3.86 -0.61 -7.10
C VAL A 14 5.15 -1.40 -7.22
N ARG A 15 5.56 -1.74 -8.45
CA ARG A 15 6.79 -2.52 -8.62
C ARG A 15 8.03 -1.78 -8.15
N LEU A 16 7.93 -0.47 -7.99
CA LEU A 16 9.06 0.34 -7.53
C LEU A 16 9.02 0.60 -6.02
N ALA A 17 8.04 0.07 -5.35
CA ALA A 17 7.89 0.32 -3.92
C ALA A 17 8.99 -0.43 -3.16
N PRO A 18 9.43 0.13 -2.03
CA PRO A 18 10.43 -0.56 -1.21
C PRO A 18 9.88 -1.88 -0.69
N ARG A 19 10.74 -2.89 -0.72
CA ARG A 19 10.37 -4.23 -0.26
C ARG A 19 11.20 -4.66 0.93
N ASP A 20 11.58 -3.71 1.74
CA ASP A 20 12.43 -3.94 2.89
C ASP A 20 11.75 -3.64 4.22
N GLY A 21 10.41 -3.52 4.17
CA GLY A 21 9.66 -3.21 5.40
C GLY A 21 9.50 -1.73 5.67
N THR A 22 10.01 -0.87 4.80
CA THR A 22 9.81 0.56 4.96
C THR A 22 8.34 0.90 4.79
N PRO A 23 7.71 1.60 5.74
CA PRO A 23 6.31 1.98 5.58
C PRO A 23 6.12 2.95 4.43
N VAL A 24 5.07 2.72 3.66
CA VAL A 24 4.73 3.58 2.53
C VAL A 24 3.22 3.79 2.52
N ILE A 25 2.79 4.77 1.75
CA ILE A 25 1.38 4.99 1.52
C ILE A 25 0.98 4.16 0.33
N LEU A 26 -0.09 3.41 0.48
CA LEU A 26 -0.61 2.53 -0.58
C LEU A 26 -2.03 2.93 -0.93
N TRP A 27 -2.34 2.83 -2.22
CA TRP A 27 -3.70 2.97 -2.72
C TRP A 27 -4.18 1.57 -3.07
N ILE A 28 -5.11 1.05 -2.26
CA ILE A 28 -5.57 -0.31 -2.36
C ILE A 28 -6.92 -0.35 -3.06
N GLU A 29 -7.05 -1.25 -4.01
CA GLU A 29 -8.33 -1.46 -4.67
C GLU A 29 -8.58 -2.95 -4.79
N ASP A 30 -9.47 -3.45 -3.97
CA ASP A 30 -9.83 -4.86 -3.95
C ASP A 30 -11.33 -4.95 -3.76
N GLU A 31 -12.01 -5.39 -4.79
CA GLU A 31 -13.46 -5.41 -4.77
C GLU A 31 -14.02 -6.37 -3.73
N GLU A 32 -13.25 -7.38 -3.38
CA GLU A 32 -13.73 -8.40 -2.46
C GLU A 32 -13.41 -8.10 -1.02
N ALA A 33 -12.40 -7.29 -0.77
CA ALA A 33 -11.97 -7.03 0.59
C ALA A 33 -11.41 -5.62 0.69
N LEU A 34 -12.29 -4.64 0.71
CA LEU A 34 -11.86 -3.26 0.78
C LEU A 34 -11.24 -2.97 2.13
N PRO A 35 -10.14 -2.24 2.17
CA PRO A 35 -9.61 -1.78 3.45
C PRO A 35 -10.52 -0.71 4.04
N ALA A 36 -10.31 -0.40 5.30
CA ALA A 36 -11.08 0.66 5.95
C ALA A 36 -10.92 1.97 5.20
N TYR A 37 -9.74 2.21 4.70
CA TYR A 37 -9.45 3.38 3.89
C TYR A 37 -8.72 2.94 2.64
N PRO A 38 -9.16 3.38 1.46
CA PRO A 38 -8.47 2.96 0.23
C PRO A 38 -7.03 3.45 0.14
N VAL A 39 -6.74 4.58 0.77
CA VAL A 39 -5.37 5.08 0.85
C VAL A 39 -4.93 4.93 2.30
N THR A 40 -3.91 4.12 2.51
CA THR A 40 -3.50 3.76 3.85
C THR A 40 -2.01 3.45 3.88
N VAL A 41 -1.51 3.16 5.07
CA VAL A 41 -0.09 2.87 5.25
C VAL A 41 0.10 1.37 5.28
N GLY A 42 1.12 0.90 4.58
CA GLY A 42 1.45 -0.51 4.60
C GLY A 42 2.94 -0.75 4.53
N VAL A 43 3.32 -1.99 4.80
CA VAL A 43 4.70 -2.43 4.72
C VAL A 43 4.75 -3.73 3.94
N TRP A 44 5.87 -3.94 3.24
CA TRP A 44 6.09 -5.19 2.54
C TRP A 44 6.64 -6.22 3.50
N GLY A 45 6.12 -7.42 3.41
CA GLY A 45 6.62 -8.53 4.18
C GLY A 45 6.51 -9.82 3.39
N THR A 46 7.11 -10.87 3.91
CA THR A 46 7.03 -12.17 3.29
C THR A 46 6.51 -13.17 4.30
N ASP A 47 5.81 -14.17 3.78
CA ASP A 47 5.37 -15.29 4.57
C ASP A 47 6.54 -16.26 4.69
N ASP A 48 6.99 -16.48 5.91
CA ASP A 48 8.16 -17.32 6.14
C ASP A 48 7.96 -18.74 5.63
N MET A 49 6.74 -19.23 5.67
CA MET A 49 6.47 -20.61 5.28
C MET A 49 6.39 -20.77 3.78
N MET A 50 5.84 -19.79 3.10
CA MET A 50 5.62 -19.88 1.66
C MET A 50 6.57 -19.03 0.86
N GLY A 51 7.24 -18.10 1.50
CA GLY A 51 8.11 -17.17 0.79
C GLY A 51 7.38 -16.18 -0.09
N LEU A 52 6.08 -16.04 0.10
CA LEU A 52 5.30 -15.13 -0.72
C LEU A 52 5.30 -13.74 -0.12
N GLY A 53 5.53 -12.77 -0.99
CA GLY A 53 5.48 -11.39 -0.55
C GLY A 53 4.07 -10.84 -0.53
N HIS A 54 3.85 -9.91 0.36
CA HIS A 54 2.53 -9.28 0.48
C HIS A 54 2.67 -7.92 1.14
N TRP A 55 1.63 -7.12 1.00
CA TRP A 55 1.54 -5.83 1.66
C TRP A 55 0.67 -5.97 2.90
N ARG A 56 1.24 -5.62 4.04
CA ARG A 56 0.52 -5.64 5.30
C ARG A 56 0.05 -4.22 5.59
N VAL A 57 -1.26 -4.07 5.68
CA VAL A 57 -1.89 -2.77 5.82
C VAL A 57 -2.48 -2.66 7.22
N PHE A 58 -2.15 -1.60 7.89
CA PHE A 58 -2.69 -1.33 9.22
C PHE A 58 -3.87 -0.41 9.08
N GLY A 59 -4.76 -0.48 10.00
CA GLY A 59 -5.62 0.61 9.94
C GLY A 59 -7.05 0.49 10.32
N ASP A 60 -7.53 -0.66 10.72
CA ASP A 60 -8.86 -0.62 11.24
C ASP A 60 -8.90 -1.39 12.55
N ARG A 61 -10.06 -1.38 13.15
CA ARG A 61 -10.21 -1.98 14.47
C ARG A 61 -10.12 -3.50 14.42
N TYR A 62 -10.17 -4.06 13.26
CA TYR A 62 -10.10 -5.51 13.10
C TYR A 62 -8.69 -6.01 12.87
N GLY A 63 -7.71 -5.09 12.82
CA GLY A 63 -6.33 -5.49 12.78
C GLY A 63 -5.68 -5.26 11.43
N THR A 64 -4.83 -6.19 11.05
CA THR A 64 -3.99 -6.06 9.88
C THR A 64 -4.59 -6.86 8.73
N HIS A 65 -4.61 -6.25 7.58
CA HIS A 65 -5.04 -6.91 6.35
C HIS A 65 -3.86 -7.11 5.42
N ILE A 66 -3.96 -8.14 4.58
CA ILE A 66 -2.89 -8.49 3.64
C ILE A 66 -3.41 -8.32 2.24
N TYR A 67 -2.61 -7.62 1.41
CA TYR A 67 -2.93 -7.41 0.01
C TYR A 67 -1.73 -7.77 -0.85
N PHE A 68 -1.99 -8.11 -2.10
CA PHE A 68 -0.95 -8.44 -3.06
C PHE A 68 -0.80 -7.30 -4.06
N ASP A 69 0.29 -7.36 -4.82
CA ASP A 69 0.58 -6.28 -5.78
C ASP A 69 -0.60 -5.99 -6.69
N ARG A 70 -1.34 -7.02 -7.07
CA ARG A 70 -2.46 -6.81 -8.00
C ARG A 70 -3.57 -5.95 -7.40
N HIS A 71 -3.57 -5.79 -6.09
CA HIS A 71 -4.56 -4.96 -5.42
C HIS A 71 -4.08 -3.54 -5.18
N VAL A 72 -2.82 -3.25 -5.50
CA VAL A 72 -2.24 -1.95 -5.21
C VAL A 72 -2.15 -1.15 -6.49
N ILE A 73 -2.86 -0.05 -6.54
CA ILE A 73 -2.84 0.84 -7.69
C ILE A 73 -1.54 1.62 -7.75
N GLY A 74 -1.05 2.07 -6.60
CA GLY A 74 0.18 2.81 -6.56
C GLY A 74 0.62 3.04 -5.14
N TRP A 75 1.78 3.68 -4.99
CA TRP A 75 2.33 3.96 -3.68
C TRP A 75 2.97 5.33 -3.68
N ARG A 76 3.18 5.85 -2.48
CA ARG A 76 3.91 7.09 -2.26
C ARG A 76 4.70 6.96 -0.97
N PRO A 77 5.83 7.64 -0.86
CA PRO A 77 6.56 7.62 0.39
C PRO A 77 5.82 8.40 1.46
N LEU A 78 6.01 8.01 2.70
CA LEU A 78 5.46 8.78 3.80
C LEU A 78 6.19 10.11 3.90
N PRO A 79 5.45 11.17 4.26
CA PRO A 79 6.10 12.45 4.45
C PRO A 79 7.12 12.36 5.57
N ARG A 80 8.22 13.07 5.40
CA ARG A 80 9.19 13.17 6.46
C ARG A 80 8.73 14.15 7.50
N ILE A 81 8.88 13.76 8.74
CA ILE A 81 8.58 14.66 9.82
C ILE A 81 9.88 15.29 10.27
N ASN A 82 9.97 16.58 10.11
CA ASN A 82 11.14 17.31 10.54
C ASN A 82 11.02 17.66 11.99
N ARG A 83 11.78 17.01 12.77
CA ARG A 83 11.81 17.33 14.17
C ARG A 83 12.93 18.25 14.45
N VAL A 84 12.62 19.28 15.12
CA VAL A 84 13.66 20.24 15.39
C VAL A 84 13.97 20.28 16.83
#